data_25cc80c63aa176e45f94b421e4f0be05
#
_entry.id   25cc80c63aa176e45f94b421e4f0be05
#
_cell.length_a   1.000
_cell.length_b   1.000
_cell.length_c   1.000
_cell.angle_alpha   90.00
_cell.angle_beta   90.00
_cell.angle_gamma   90.00
#
_symmetry.space_group_name_H-M   'P 1'
#
loop_
_entity.id
_entity.type
_entity.pdbx_description
1 polymer ?
#
loop_
_entity_poly.entity_id
_entity_poly.type
_entity_poly.pdbx_seq_one_letter_code
_entity_poly.pdbx_strand_id
1 'polypeptide(L)'
;EYGIAQFFFPQHEIKRAQAKKMFEIILEKEGLELLGWRQVPVFPEVLGHKARECMPCIMQAFIKKPEDVEKGLPFDRMLYIARREFEQSNDNTYVVSMSSRTIVYKGMFLVGQLRTFFEDLQNPDYESAIAMVHSRFSTNTNPSWERAHPNRFMVHNGEINTIRGNADKMLAREENMESPYLEGQLHKVLPVVNRNGSDSAMLDNTLEFLVMSGMELPLAVMITIPEPWANNDTISQAKRDFYQYYATMMEPWDGPASILFSDGDVMGAVLDRNGLRPSRYYITSDGYMILSSEVGVLPIPEEKIVLKERLHPG
;
A
#
# COMPACT_ATOMS: atom_id res chain seq x y z
N GLU A 1 10.42 -16.18 12.63
CA GLU A 1 9.89 -15.16 11.72
C GLU A 1 8.38 -15.04 11.88
N TYR A 2 7.83 -13.84 11.69
CA TYR A 2 6.41 -13.55 11.85
C TYR A 2 5.96 -12.43 10.91
N GLY A 3 4.68 -12.40 10.62
CA GLY A 3 3.99 -11.28 9.99
C GLY A 3 3.26 -10.43 11.02
N ILE A 4 3.02 -9.16 10.68
CA ILE A 4 2.26 -8.24 11.53
C ILE A 4 1.02 -7.79 10.75
N ALA A 5 -0.15 -7.97 11.38
CA ALA A 5 -1.39 -7.36 10.93
C ALA A 5 -1.72 -6.17 11.82
N GLN A 6 -1.91 -4.99 11.24
CA GLN A 6 -2.34 -3.79 11.96
C GLN A 6 -3.81 -3.49 11.65
N PHE A 7 -4.57 -3.22 12.68
CA PHE A 7 -6.03 -3.06 12.61
C PHE A 7 -6.50 -1.73 13.16
N PHE A 8 -7.55 -1.22 12.53
CA PHE A 8 -8.46 -0.24 13.10
C PHE A 8 -9.74 -0.94 13.51
N PHE A 9 -9.84 -1.28 14.81
CA PHE A 9 -11.01 -1.90 15.39
C PHE A 9 -12.02 -0.85 15.90
N PRO A 10 -13.31 -1.23 16.02
CA PRO A 10 -14.27 -0.37 16.70
C PRO A 10 -13.92 -0.20 18.19
N GLN A 11 -14.26 0.94 18.76
CA GLN A 11 -14.07 1.22 20.19
C GLN A 11 -14.97 0.33 21.07
N HIS A 12 -16.10 -0.13 20.54
CA HIS A 12 -17.04 -0.98 21.25
C HIS A 12 -16.42 -2.37 21.52
N GLU A 13 -16.24 -2.72 22.79
CA GLU A 13 -15.51 -3.91 23.24
C GLU A 13 -16.05 -5.22 22.70
N ILE A 14 -17.38 -5.43 22.73
CA ILE A 14 -17.99 -6.66 22.23
C ILE A 14 -17.76 -6.84 20.73
N LYS A 15 -17.96 -5.79 19.93
CA LYS A 15 -17.69 -5.83 18.48
C LYS A 15 -16.22 -6.12 18.19
N ARG A 16 -15.32 -5.49 18.94
CA ARG A 16 -13.88 -5.75 18.85
C ARG A 16 -13.52 -7.18 19.21
N ALA A 17 -14.07 -7.71 20.28
CA ALA A 17 -13.84 -9.10 20.68
C ALA A 17 -14.35 -10.10 19.63
N GLN A 18 -15.53 -9.85 19.06
CA GLN A 18 -16.09 -10.67 17.97
C GLN A 18 -15.20 -10.63 16.72
N ALA A 19 -14.73 -9.45 16.31
CA ALA A 19 -13.85 -9.30 15.16
C ALA A 19 -12.50 -10.01 15.39
N LYS A 20 -11.92 -9.89 16.59
CA LYS A 20 -10.69 -10.62 16.94
C LYS A 20 -10.89 -12.12 16.85
N LYS A 21 -12.00 -12.63 17.41
CA LYS A 21 -12.30 -14.05 17.36
C LYS A 21 -12.53 -14.57 15.93
N MET A 22 -13.20 -13.78 15.10
CA MET A 22 -13.36 -14.10 13.67
C MET A 22 -12.00 -14.20 12.97
N PHE A 23 -11.11 -13.24 13.21
CA PHE A 23 -9.77 -13.25 12.65
C PHE A 23 -8.96 -14.48 13.10
N GLU A 24 -9.01 -14.85 14.37
CA GLU A 24 -8.37 -16.06 14.90
C GLU A 24 -8.85 -17.33 14.21
N ILE A 25 -10.18 -17.46 14.00
CA ILE A 25 -10.78 -18.60 13.30
C ILE A 25 -10.29 -18.67 11.84
N ILE A 26 -10.20 -17.52 11.16
CA ILE A 26 -9.70 -17.46 9.78
C ILE A 26 -8.22 -17.83 9.72
N LEU A 27 -7.39 -17.35 10.64
CA LEU A 27 -5.97 -17.75 10.69
C LEU A 27 -5.84 -19.26 10.85
N GLU A 28 -6.58 -19.87 11.79
CA GLU A 28 -6.56 -21.32 12.01
C GLU A 28 -6.99 -22.08 10.75
N LYS A 29 -8.06 -21.63 10.09
CA LYS A 29 -8.56 -22.21 8.84
C LYS A 29 -7.52 -22.15 7.71
N GLU A 30 -6.77 -21.06 7.64
CA GLU A 30 -5.72 -20.84 6.63
C GLU A 30 -4.35 -21.44 7.03
N GLY A 31 -4.29 -22.21 8.13
CA GLY A 31 -3.07 -22.87 8.60
C GLY A 31 -2.05 -21.91 9.19
N LEU A 32 -2.49 -20.76 9.70
CA LEU A 32 -1.67 -19.75 10.33
C LEU A 32 -1.86 -19.76 11.86
N GLU A 33 -0.76 -19.54 12.59
CA GLU A 33 -0.74 -19.49 14.06
C GLU A 33 -0.64 -18.04 14.55
N LEU A 34 -1.60 -17.62 15.40
CA LEU A 34 -1.52 -16.35 16.09
C LEU A 34 -0.58 -16.46 17.29
N LEU A 35 0.49 -15.68 17.30
CA LEU A 35 1.41 -15.57 18.44
C LEU A 35 0.84 -14.69 19.56
N GLY A 36 0.07 -13.67 19.21
CA GLY A 36 -0.55 -12.79 20.19
C GLY A 36 -1.06 -11.48 19.63
N TRP A 37 -1.75 -10.73 20.49
CA TRP A 37 -2.27 -9.41 20.23
C TRP A 37 -1.52 -8.34 21.04
N ARG A 38 -1.32 -7.18 20.43
CA ARG A 38 -0.78 -6.00 21.08
C ARG A 38 -1.67 -4.80 20.81
N GLN A 39 -2.03 -4.07 21.83
CA GLN A 39 -2.60 -2.74 21.63
C GLN A 39 -1.46 -1.77 21.31
N VAL A 40 -1.58 -1.04 20.23
CA VAL A 40 -0.58 -0.03 19.84
C VAL A 40 -0.64 1.14 20.81
N PRO A 41 0.46 1.50 21.49
CA PRO A 41 0.47 2.63 22.39
C PRO A 41 0.39 3.94 21.61
N VAL A 42 -0.58 4.77 21.98
CA VAL A 42 -0.87 6.04 21.31
C VAL A 42 -1.20 7.14 22.32
N PHE A 43 -1.01 8.39 21.91
CA PHE A 43 -1.32 9.60 22.69
C PHE A 43 -2.49 10.36 22.05
N PRO A 44 -3.76 10.03 22.40
CA PRO A 44 -4.94 10.65 21.78
C PRO A 44 -5.09 12.15 22.05
N GLU A 45 -4.44 12.67 23.09
CA GLU A 45 -4.48 14.09 23.47
C GLU A 45 -3.87 15.02 22.41
N VAL A 46 -2.97 14.50 21.55
CA VAL A 46 -2.39 15.30 20.47
C VAL A 46 -3.35 15.52 19.30
N LEU A 47 -4.46 14.78 19.24
CA LEU A 47 -5.42 14.83 18.14
C LEU A 47 -6.37 16.02 18.29
N GLY A 48 -6.78 16.58 17.14
CA GLY A 48 -7.93 17.46 17.08
C GLY A 48 -9.25 16.73 17.40
N HIS A 49 -10.27 17.50 17.78
CA HIS A 49 -11.57 16.99 18.25
C HIS A 49 -12.17 15.93 17.30
N LYS A 50 -12.29 16.25 16.01
CA LYS A 50 -12.86 15.34 14.99
C LYS A 50 -12.10 14.03 14.85
N ALA A 51 -10.78 14.09 14.83
CA ALA A 51 -9.93 12.89 14.69
C ALA A 51 -10.05 11.98 15.91
N ARG A 52 -10.14 12.59 17.12
CA ARG A 52 -10.31 11.87 18.39
C ARG A 52 -11.68 11.22 18.50
N GLU A 53 -12.75 11.91 18.08
CA GLU A 53 -14.12 11.44 18.16
C GLU A 53 -14.34 10.14 17.34
N CYS A 54 -13.70 10.03 16.16
CA CYS A 54 -13.79 8.85 15.30
C CYS A 54 -12.55 7.95 15.34
N MET A 55 -11.70 8.13 16.36
CA MET A 55 -10.47 7.32 16.50
C MET A 55 -10.81 5.84 16.71
N PRO A 56 -10.21 4.93 15.92
CA PRO A 56 -10.35 3.50 16.14
C PRO A 56 -9.51 3.02 17.34
N CYS A 57 -9.81 1.82 17.82
CA CYS A 57 -8.88 1.08 18.67
C CYS A 57 -7.81 0.44 17.78
N ILE A 58 -6.56 0.85 17.93
CA ILE A 58 -5.45 0.40 17.08
C ILE A 58 -4.77 -0.80 17.72
N MET A 59 -4.74 -1.92 17.02
CA MET A 59 -4.14 -3.15 17.52
C MET A 59 -3.29 -3.84 16.46
N GLN A 60 -2.34 -4.63 16.92
CA GLN A 60 -1.50 -5.50 16.10
C GLN A 60 -1.72 -6.96 16.48
N ALA A 61 -1.76 -7.84 15.47
CA ALA A 61 -1.65 -9.28 15.62
C ALA A 61 -0.30 -9.75 15.07
N PHE A 62 0.38 -10.60 15.81
CA PHE A 62 1.63 -11.24 15.39
C PHE A 62 1.30 -12.66 14.94
N ILE A 63 1.68 -13.00 13.71
CA ILE A 63 1.32 -14.26 13.06
C ILE A 63 2.61 -14.99 12.72
N LYS A 64 2.74 -16.22 13.24
CA LYS A 64 3.93 -17.05 13.01
C LYS A 64 4.00 -17.50 11.55
N LYS A 65 5.19 -17.43 10.97
CA LYS A 65 5.46 -18.03 9.67
C LYS A 65 5.46 -19.57 9.81
N PRO A 66 4.68 -20.32 9.01
CA PRO A 66 4.79 -21.78 8.98
C PRO A 66 6.22 -22.23 8.62
N GLU A 67 6.65 -23.36 9.15
CA GLU A 67 8.03 -23.85 8.98
C GLU A 67 8.34 -24.28 7.54
N ASP A 68 7.34 -24.81 6.85
CA ASP A 68 7.39 -25.29 5.47
C ASP A 68 7.16 -24.20 4.42
N VAL A 69 6.89 -22.97 4.84
CA VAL A 69 6.67 -21.82 3.94
C VAL A 69 7.93 -20.96 3.89
N GLU A 70 8.33 -20.58 2.69
CA GLU A 70 9.44 -19.64 2.49
C GLU A 70 9.08 -18.24 3.00
N LYS A 71 10.11 -17.50 3.47
CA LYS A 71 9.96 -16.10 3.86
C LYS A 71 9.65 -15.21 2.65
N GLY A 72 9.13 -14.02 2.92
CA GLY A 72 8.82 -13.03 1.89
C GLY A 72 7.48 -13.29 1.21
N LEU A 73 7.44 -13.23 -0.12
CA LEU A 73 6.20 -13.27 -0.88
C LEU A 73 5.33 -14.53 -0.66
N PRO A 74 5.88 -15.76 -0.53
CA PRO A 74 5.05 -16.94 -0.23
C PRO A 74 4.29 -16.80 1.09
N PHE A 75 4.94 -16.33 2.14
CA PHE A 75 4.26 -16.08 3.41
C PHE A 75 3.30 -14.89 3.34
N ASP A 76 3.67 -13.79 2.70
CA ASP A 76 2.79 -12.63 2.51
C ASP A 76 1.53 -12.99 1.72
N ARG A 77 1.61 -13.96 0.81
CA ARG A 77 0.44 -14.48 0.06
C ARG A 77 -0.57 -15.19 0.99
N MET A 78 -0.10 -15.97 1.94
CA MET A 78 -0.98 -16.57 2.97
C MET A 78 -1.64 -15.50 3.84
N LEU A 79 -0.85 -14.50 4.25
CA LEU A 79 -1.36 -13.35 5.00
C LEU A 79 -2.41 -12.57 4.19
N TYR A 80 -2.17 -12.37 2.89
CA TYR A 80 -3.10 -11.71 1.97
C TYR A 80 -4.43 -12.45 1.86
N ILE A 81 -4.40 -13.77 1.69
CA ILE A 81 -5.61 -14.61 1.61
C ILE A 81 -6.42 -14.50 2.89
N ALA A 82 -5.79 -14.70 4.05
CA ALA A 82 -6.43 -14.60 5.35
C ALA A 82 -7.04 -13.21 5.60
N ARG A 83 -6.31 -12.15 5.22
CA ARG A 83 -6.83 -10.78 5.32
C ARG A 83 -8.05 -10.55 4.44
N ARG A 84 -8.01 -11.00 3.18
CA ARG A 84 -9.13 -10.80 2.25
C ARG A 84 -10.38 -11.55 2.72
N GLU A 85 -10.22 -12.76 3.21
CA GLU A 85 -11.34 -13.52 3.80
C GLU A 85 -11.92 -12.82 5.04
N PHE A 86 -11.06 -12.27 5.90
CA PHE A 86 -11.49 -11.50 7.06
C PHE A 86 -12.24 -10.22 6.66
N GLU A 87 -11.73 -9.46 5.69
CA GLU A 87 -12.37 -8.23 5.18
C GLU A 87 -13.76 -8.49 4.58
N GLN A 88 -13.98 -9.67 3.99
CA GLN A 88 -15.30 -10.08 3.47
C GLN A 88 -16.26 -10.52 4.58
N SER A 89 -15.73 -10.92 5.71
CA SER A 89 -16.53 -11.46 6.84
C SER A 89 -16.85 -10.42 7.91
N ASN A 90 -16.28 -9.20 7.82
CA ASN A 90 -16.37 -8.19 8.87
C ASN A 90 -16.38 -6.76 8.33
N ASP A 91 -17.51 -6.07 8.47
CA ASP A 91 -17.71 -4.69 7.99
C ASP A 91 -17.28 -3.61 9.00
N ASN A 92 -16.92 -3.97 10.23
CA ASN A 92 -16.66 -3.02 11.30
C ASN A 92 -15.16 -2.83 11.61
N THR A 93 -14.29 -3.50 10.87
CA THR A 93 -12.85 -3.48 11.11
C THR A 93 -12.10 -3.22 9.81
N TYR A 94 -11.14 -2.33 9.86
CA TYR A 94 -10.26 -2.07 8.74
C TYR A 94 -8.87 -2.65 9.00
N VAL A 95 -8.36 -3.45 8.06
CA VAL A 95 -6.99 -3.96 8.12
C VAL A 95 -6.06 -2.97 7.43
N VAL A 96 -5.28 -2.26 8.23
CA VAL A 96 -4.37 -1.21 7.75
C VAL A 96 -3.26 -1.80 6.90
N SER A 97 -2.60 -2.83 7.41
CA SER A 97 -1.58 -3.63 6.72
C SER A 97 -1.52 -5.03 7.30
N MET A 98 -1.09 -6.01 6.52
CA MET A 98 -0.82 -7.38 6.96
C MET A 98 0.29 -7.96 6.09
N SER A 99 1.51 -7.99 6.61
CA SER A 99 2.71 -8.37 5.85
C SER A 99 3.82 -8.86 6.78
N SER A 100 4.74 -9.64 6.24
CA SER A 100 6.00 -10.02 6.91
C SER A 100 7.14 -9.04 6.64
N ARG A 101 6.94 -8.04 5.75
CA ARG A 101 8.00 -7.15 5.26
C ARG A 101 7.71 -5.67 5.47
N THR A 102 6.44 -5.29 5.57
CA THR A 102 6.01 -3.90 5.68
C THR A 102 5.00 -3.70 6.81
N ILE A 103 4.95 -2.49 7.35
CA ILE A 103 3.94 -2.05 8.31
C ILE A 103 3.50 -0.63 7.99
N VAL A 104 2.22 -0.32 8.16
CA VAL A 104 1.65 0.99 7.87
C VAL A 104 1.17 1.67 9.15
N TYR A 105 1.73 2.82 9.47
CA TYR A 105 1.24 3.75 10.49
C TYR A 105 0.54 4.91 9.81
N LYS A 106 -0.75 5.08 10.04
CA LYS A 106 -1.55 6.15 9.42
C LYS A 106 -2.70 6.60 10.30
N GLY A 107 -3.32 7.72 9.95
CA GLY A 107 -4.48 8.23 10.65
C GLY A 107 -4.86 9.65 10.25
N MET A 108 -5.77 10.26 11.00
CA MET A 108 -6.20 11.64 10.81
C MET A 108 -5.33 12.60 11.61
N PHE A 109 -4.21 12.99 11.02
CA PHE A 109 -3.21 13.85 11.67
C PHE A 109 -3.03 15.18 10.94
N LEU A 110 -2.61 16.20 11.70
CA LEU A 110 -1.88 17.32 11.13
C LEU A 110 -0.41 16.94 10.96
N VAL A 111 0.29 17.66 10.07
CA VAL A 111 1.73 17.46 9.87
C VAL A 111 2.46 17.61 11.23
N GLY A 112 3.30 16.68 11.54
CA GLY A 112 4.04 16.62 12.81
C GLY A 112 3.36 15.84 13.94
N GLN A 113 2.07 15.52 13.85
CA GLN A 113 1.37 14.76 14.90
C GLN A 113 1.62 13.24 14.80
N LEU A 114 1.97 12.70 13.62
CA LEU A 114 2.14 11.26 13.43
C LEU A 114 3.12 10.65 14.47
N ARG A 115 4.30 11.22 14.58
CA ARG A 115 5.34 10.73 15.50
C ARG A 115 4.95 10.91 16.96
N THR A 116 4.30 12.03 17.31
CA THR A 116 3.87 12.28 18.68
C THR A 116 2.66 11.46 19.09
N PHE A 117 1.84 11.02 18.14
CA PHE A 117 0.69 10.16 18.38
C PHE A 117 1.09 8.69 18.61
N PHE A 118 1.95 8.13 17.75
CA PHE A 118 2.42 6.75 17.89
C PHE A 118 3.70 6.69 18.73
N GLU A 119 3.64 6.08 19.92
CA GLU A 119 4.82 5.89 20.77
C GLU A 119 5.91 5.06 20.08
N ASP A 120 5.51 4.04 19.30
CA ASP A 120 6.44 3.19 18.54
C ASP A 120 7.38 4.01 17.65
N LEU A 121 6.87 5.07 17.00
CA LEU A 121 7.68 5.91 16.11
C LEU A 121 8.63 6.88 16.86
N GLN A 122 8.59 6.89 18.18
CA GLN A 122 9.50 7.64 19.04
C GLN A 122 10.65 6.78 19.57
N ASN A 123 10.51 5.46 19.47
CA ASN A 123 11.52 4.52 19.92
C ASN A 123 12.74 4.60 19.00
N PRO A 124 13.96 4.87 19.52
CA PRO A 124 15.19 4.91 18.71
C PRO A 124 15.58 3.55 18.12
N ASP A 125 15.11 2.45 18.71
CA ASP A 125 15.38 1.10 18.20
C ASP A 125 14.44 0.71 17.04
N TYR A 126 13.47 1.58 16.69
CA TYR A 126 12.57 1.38 15.55
C TYR A 126 13.25 1.85 14.26
N GLU A 127 13.99 0.96 13.64
CA GLU A 127 14.75 1.22 12.42
C GLU A 127 14.05 0.64 11.19
N SER A 128 14.18 1.30 10.05
CA SER A 128 13.68 0.82 8.75
C SER A 128 14.62 1.24 7.63
N ALA A 129 14.89 0.33 6.69
CA ALA A 129 15.66 0.65 5.49
C ALA A 129 14.88 1.49 4.49
N ILE A 130 13.54 1.38 4.48
CA ILE A 130 12.65 2.09 3.55
C ILE A 130 11.56 2.79 4.36
N ALA A 131 11.31 4.06 4.05
CA ALA A 131 10.20 4.81 4.61
C ALA A 131 9.45 5.59 3.51
N MET A 132 8.16 5.32 3.35
CA MET A 132 7.27 6.09 2.48
C MET A 132 6.31 6.92 3.33
N VAL A 133 6.20 8.21 3.04
CA VAL A 133 5.43 9.16 3.84
C VAL A 133 4.51 10.00 2.95
N HIS A 134 3.29 10.25 3.39
CA HIS A 134 2.36 11.16 2.74
C HIS A 134 1.60 12.00 3.76
N SER A 135 1.51 13.31 3.54
CA SER A 135 0.94 14.26 4.49
C SER A 135 -0.51 14.67 4.22
N ARG A 136 -1.13 14.21 3.13
CA ARG A 136 -2.48 14.65 2.73
C ARG A 136 -3.40 13.49 2.36
N PHE A 137 -4.71 13.73 2.56
CA PHE A 137 -5.77 12.92 1.97
C PHE A 137 -5.98 13.28 0.50
N SER A 138 -6.61 12.37 -0.27
CA SER A 138 -7.13 12.70 -1.59
C SER A 138 -8.17 13.82 -1.48
N THR A 139 -8.13 14.78 -2.40
CA THR A 139 -9.02 15.97 -2.42
C THR A 139 -10.49 15.62 -2.61
N ASN A 140 -10.79 14.52 -3.28
CA ASN A 140 -12.14 14.08 -3.64
C ASN A 140 -12.75 13.06 -2.66
N THR A 141 -12.13 12.85 -1.50
CA THR A 141 -12.62 11.92 -0.48
C THR A 141 -12.86 12.62 0.85
N ASN A 142 -13.94 12.24 1.55
CA ASN A 142 -14.10 12.65 2.93
C ASN A 142 -12.99 12.01 3.78
N PRO A 143 -12.23 12.80 4.55
CA PRO A 143 -11.18 12.28 5.41
C PRO A 143 -11.74 11.26 6.41
N SER A 144 -11.06 10.14 6.55
CA SER A 144 -11.30 9.13 7.59
C SER A 144 -9.98 8.45 7.95
N TRP A 145 -9.94 7.77 9.09
CA TRP A 145 -8.77 7.01 9.51
C TRP A 145 -8.32 6.00 8.45
N GLU A 146 -9.26 5.32 7.82
CA GLU A 146 -9.02 4.30 6.81
C GLU A 146 -8.46 4.86 5.50
N ARG A 147 -8.97 6.05 5.09
CA ARG A 147 -8.60 6.69 3.83
C ARG A 147 -7.31 7.50 3.89
N ALA A 148 -6.66 7.57 5.05
CA ALA A 148 -5.34 8.16 5.18
C ALA A 148 -4.31 7.35 4.36
N HIS A 149 -3.32 8.03 3.80
CA HIS A 149 -2.11 7.39 3.27
C HIS A 149 -1.12 7.07 4.41
N PRO A 150 -0.20 6.12 4.18
CA PRO A 150 -0.01 5.26 3.00
C PRO A 150 -1.13 4.23 2.81
N ASN A 151 -1.25 3.71 1.60
CA ASN A 151 -1.87 2.42 1.35
C ASN A 151 -0.87 1.29 1.65
N ARG A 152 -1.15 0.03 1.28
CA ARG A 152 -0.27 -1.10 1.65
C ARG A 152 1.01 -1.14 0.83
N PHE A 153 0.91 -0.85 -0.46
CA PHE A 153 2.02 -0.89 -1.42
C PHE A 153 2.46 0.48 -1.91
N MET A 154 1.61 1.50 -1.77
CA MET A 154 1.88 2.79 -2.40
C MET A 154 1.43 4.01 -1.61
N VAL A 155 2.02 5.14 -1.97
CA VAL A 155 1.53 6.50 -1.69
C VAL A 155 1.33 7.23 -3.02
N HIS A 156 0.29 8.05 -3.11
CA HIS A 156 -0.12 8.73 -4.33
C HIS A 156 -0.38 10.21 -4.08
N ASN A 157 0.36 11.05 -4.77
CA ASN A 157 0.07 12.48 -4.87
C ASN A 157 -0.55 12.76 -6.24
N GLY A 158 -1.87 12.83 -6.30
CA GLY A 158 -2.60 13.07 -7.55
C GLY A 158 -4.02 12.58 -7.54
N GLU A 159 -4.56 12.30 -8.71
CA GLU A 159 -5.91 11.80 -8.94
C GLU A 159 -5.91 10.82 -10.12
N ILE A 160 -6.57 9.69 -9.97
CA ILE A 160 -6.78 8.73 -11.06
C ILE A 160 -8.14 9.05 -11.70
N ASN A 161 -8.12 9.82 -12.78
CA ASN A 161 -9.34 10.30 -13.44
C ASN A 161 -10.15 9.17 -14.11
N THR A 162 -9.50 8.08 -14.48
CA THR A 162 -10.12 6.90 -15.12
C THR A 162 -10.65 5.86 -14.14
N ILE A 163 -10.59 6.14 -12.84
CA ILE A 163 -10.83 5.19 -11.75
C ILE A 163 -12.13 4.37 -11.90
N ARG A 164 -13.21 4.99 -12.32
CA ARG A 164 -14.51 4.30 -12.50
C ARG A 164 -14.40 3.19 -13.54
N GLY A 165 -13.85 3.53 -14.70
CA GLY A 165 -13.62 2.57 -15.78
C GLY A 165 -12.63 1.48 -15.40
N ASN A 166 -11.56 1.82 -14.68
CA ASN A 166 -10.57 0.86 -14.20
C ASN A 166 -11.21 -0.15 -13.23
N ALA A 167 -11.98 0.32 -12.24
CA ALA A 167 -12.67 -0.55 -11.30
C ALA A 167 -13.69 -1.46 -11.97
N ASP A 168 -14.48 -0.93 -12.92
CA ASP A 168 -15.46 -1.72 -13.68
C ASP A 168 -14.79 -2.80 -14.52
N LYS A 169 -13.65 -2.51 -15.17
CA LYS A 169 -12.89 -3.48 -15.96
C LYS A 169 -12.20 -4.52 -15.08
N MET A 170 -11.71 -4.14 -13.90
CA MET A 170 -11.17 -5.11 -12.95
C MET A 170 -12.25 -6.12 -12.54
N LEU A 171 -13.44 -5.65 -12.19
CA LEU A 171 -14.57 -6.52 -11.85
C LEU A 171 -14.95 -7.44 -13.03
N ALA A 172 -15.02 -6.89 -14.25
CA ALA A 172 -15.37 -7.67 -15.45
C ALA A 172 -14.34 -8.78 -15.77
N ARG A 173 -13.09 -8.64 -15.36
CA ARG A 173 -12.04 -9.66 -15.53
C ARG A 173 -12.16 -10.82 -14.55
N GLU A 174 -12.79 -10.59 -13.39
CA GLU A 174 -12.76 -11.55 -12.27
C GLU A 174 -13.30 -12.93 -12.66
N GLU A 175 -14.27 -13.00 -13.58
CA GLU A 175 -14.82 -14.27 -14.06
C GLU A 175 -13.81 -15.14 -14.82
N ASN A 176 -12.78 -14.51 -15.40
CA ASN A 176 -11.76 -15.20 -16.22
C ASN A 176 -10.36 -15.08 -15.61
N MET A 177 -10.25 -14.62 -14.36
CA MET A 177 -8.96 -14.54 -13.69
C MET A 177 -8.46 -15.91 -13.28
N GLU A 178 -7.21 -16.18 -13.61
CA GLU A 178 -6.48 -17.36 -13.18
C GLU A 178 -5.13 -16.93 -12.59
N SER A 179 -4.69 -17.63 -11.58
CA SER A 179 -3.36 -17.45 -10.99
C SER A 179 -2.84 -18.77 -10.45
N PRO A 180 -1.69 -19.25 -10.93
CA PRO A 180 -1.10 -20.48 -10.40
C PRO A 180 -0.70 -20.36 -8.92
N TYR A 181 -0.46 -19.15 -8.45
CA TYR A 181 -0.10 -18.88 -7.06
C TYR A 181 -1.30 -18.76 -6.10
N LEU A 182 -2.52 -18.60 -6.65
CA LEU A 182 -3.78 -18.52 -5.91
C LEU A 182 -4.75 -19.63 -6.32
N GLU A 183 -4.23 -20.74 -6.88
CA GLU A 183 -5.04 -21.87 -7.31
C GLU A 183 -5.90 -22.42 -6.16
N GLY A 184 -7.21 -22.57 -6.41
CA GLY A 184 -8.19 -22.99 -5.40
C GLY A 184 -8.54 -21.94 -4.34
N GLN A 185 -7.79 -20.82 -4.26
CA GLN A 185 -7.97 -19.75 -3.26
C GLN A 185 -8.51 -18.45 -3.85
N LEU A 186 -8.57 -18.34 -5.18
CA LEU A 186 -8.90 -17.09 -5.87
C LEU A 186 -10.24 -16.49 -5.41
N HIS A 187 -11.24 -17.32 -5.17
CA HIS A 187 -12.56 -16.89 -4.68
C HIS A 187 -12.53 -16.17 -3.31
N LYS A 188 -11.49 -16.41 -2.49
CA LYS A 188 -11.32 -15.75 -1.18
C LYS A 188 -10.81 -14.32 -1.30
N VAL A 189 -10.17 -13.98 -2.40
CA VAL A 189 -9.55 -12.66 -2.61
C VAL A 189 -10.37 -11.75 -3.52
N LEU A 190 -11.41 -12.26 -4.15
CA LEU A 190 -12.34 -11.48 -4.97
C LEU A 190 -13.47 -10.86 -4.11
N PRO A 191 -14.00 -9.68 -4.49
CA PRO A 191 -13.53 -8.83 -5.57
C PRO A 191 -12.16 -8.21 -5.25
N VAL A 192 -11.32 -8.02 -6.26
CA VAL A 192 -9.98 -7.44 -6.11
C VAL A 192 -10.08 -6.03 -5.57
N VAL A 193 -10.93 -5.20 -6.18
CA VAL A 193 -11.04 -3.77 -5.89
C VAL A 193 -12.16 -3.49 -4.90
N ASN A 194 -11.81 -2.80 -3.81
CA ASN A 194 -12.82 -2.24 -2.90
C ASN A 194 -13.33 -0.91 -3.47
N ARG A 195 -14.52 -0.94 -4.07
CA ARG A 195 -15.16 0.24 -4.70
C ARG A 195 -15.56 1.36 -3.72
N ASN A 196 -15.55 1.10 -2.42
CA ASN A 196 -15.78 2.09 -1.36
C ASN A 196 -14.49 2.82 -0.94
N GLY A 197 -13.34 2.37 -1.45
CA GLY A 197 -12.04 2.99 -1.22
C GLY A 197 -11.85 4.30 -2.01
N SER A 198 -10.71 4.96 -1.78
CA SER A 198 -10.25 6.05 -2.64
C SER A 198 -9.72 5.50 -3.97
N ASP A 199 -9.51 6.38 -4.94
CA ASP A 199 -8.86 6.04 -6.21
C ASP A 199 -7.50 5.33 -6.01
N SER A 200 -6.68 5.89 -5.15
CA SER A 200 -5.39 5.31 -4.77
C SER A 200 -5.52 3.96 -4.05
N ALA A 201 -6.54 3.78 -3.21
CA ALA A 201 -6.77 2.49 -2.56
C ALA A 201 -7.20 1.41 -3.56
N MET A 202 -7.98 1.77 -4.58
CA MET A 202 -8.38 0.84 -5.65
C MET A 202 -7.17 0.42 -6.51
N LEU A 203 -6.26 1.34 -6.83
CA LEU A 203 -5.01 1.01 -7.51
C LEU A 203 -4.11 0.13 -6.62
N ASP A 204 -3.99 0.47 -5.34
CA ASP A 204 -3.23 -0.32 -4.37
C ASP A 204 -3.74 -1.77 -4.26
N ASN A 205 -5.06 -1.96 -4.25
CA ASN A 205 -5.67 -3.31 -4.30
C ASN A 205 -5.27 -4.07 -5.56
N THR A 206 -5.25 -3.38 -6.71
CA THR A 206 -4.85 -3.98 -7.99
C THR A 206 -3.38 -4.36 -7.99
N LEU A 207 -2.49 -3.47 -7.55
CA LEU A 207 -1.06 -3.76 -7.44
C LEU A 207 -0.79 -4.94 -6.50
N GLU A 208 -1.43 -4.94 -5.34
CA GLU A 208 -1.32 -6.03 -4.36
C GLU A 208 -1.74 -7.37 -4.98
N PHE A 209 -2.90 -7.41 -5.65
CA PHE A 209 -3.38 -8.62 -6.32
C PHE A 209 -2.39 -9.13 -7.38
N LEU A 210 -1.87 -8.23 -8.23
CA LEU A 210 -0.90 -8.61 -9.27
C LEU A 210 0.38 -9.18 -8.66
N VAL A 211 0.89 -8.58 -7.57
CA VAL A 211 2.08 -9.07 -6.86
C VAL A 211 1.81 -10.43 -6.22
N MET A 212 0.67 -10.59 -5.54
CA MET A 212 0.30 -11.87 -4.92
C MET A 212 0.04 -12.96 -5.96
N SER A 213 -0.31 -12.57 -7.19
CA SER A 213 -0.43 -13.46 -8.35
C SER A 213 0.91 -13.77 -9.04
N GLY A 214 2.05 -13.31 -8.47
CA GLY A 214 3.40 -13.63 -8.94
C GLY A 214 4.06 -12.61 -9.85
N MET A 215 3.45 -11.45 -10.05
CA MET A 215 4.06 -10.36 -10.81
C MET A 215 5.01 -9.55 -9.93
N GLU A 216 6.16 -9.16 -10.45
CA GLU A 216 7.04 -8.21 -9.75
C GLU A 216 6.39 -6.84 -9.62
N LEU A 217 6.51 -6.19 -8.48
CA LEU A 217 5.86 -4.90 -8.21
C LEU A 217 6.23 -3.80 -9.24
N PRO A 218 7.49 -3.63 -9.68
CA PRO A 218 7.81 -2.66 -10.72
C PRO A 218 7.07 -2.95 -12.04
N LEU A 219 6.94 -4.21 -12.44
CA LEU A 219 6.20 -4.60 -13.62
C LEU A 219 4.70 -4.28 -13.47
N ALA A 220 4.10 -4.61 -12.32
CA ALA A 220 2.71 -4.28 -12.03
C ALA A 220 2.43 -2.77 -12.14
N VAL A 221 3.36 -1.95 -11.64
CA VAL A 221 3.28 -0.48 -11.76
C VAL A 221 3.42 -0.03 -13.20
N MET A 222 4.40 -0.54 -13.96
CA MET A 222 4.63 -0.16 -15.37
C MET A 222 3.41 -0.46 -16.25
N ILE A 223 2.70 -1.56 -16.02
CA ILE A 223 1.54 -1.91 -16.86
C ILE A 223 0.26 -1.17 -16.44
N THR A 224 0.15 -0.77 -15.18
CA THR A 224 -1.00 0.03 -14.70
C THR A 224 -0.83 1.52 -15.00
N ILE A 225 0.41 2.03 -14.95
CA ILE A 225 0.76 3.43 -15.20
C ILE A 225 1.85 3.47 -16.29
N PRO A 226 1.49 3.18 -17.54
CA PRO A 226 2.46 3.14 -18.62
C PRO A 226 2.96 4.54 -18.99
N GLU A 227 4.22 4.62 -19.42
CA GLU A 227 4.71 5.81 -20.10
C GLU A 227 3.98 6.04 -21.44
N PRO A 228 4.04 7.25 -22.04
CA PRO A 228 3.42 7.51 -23.33
C PRO A 228 4.20 6.79 -24.44
N TRP A 229 3.71 5.61 -24.83
CA TRP A 229 4.37 4.72 -25.79
C TRP A 229 3.77 4.76 -27.19
N ALA A 230 2.48 5.02 -27.31
CA ALA A 230 1.79 5.11 -28.59
C ALA A 230 2.23 6.39 -29.33
N ASN A 231 2.66 6.26 -30.57
CA ASN A 231 3.15 7.36 -31.41
C ASN A 231 4.36 8.13 -30.79
N ASN A 232 5.16 7.45 -29.98
CA ASN A 232 6.37 8.02 -29.40
C ASN A 232 7.60 7.45 -30.12
N ASP A 233 8.24 8.25 -30.96
CA ASP A 233 9.39 7.83 -31.75
C ASP A 233 10.71 7.83 -30.97
N THR A 234 10.70 8.32 -29.73
CA THR A 234 11.91 8.43 -28.88
C THR A 234 12.18 7.18 -28.05
N ILE A 235 11.20 6.31 -27.86
CA ILE A 235 11.37 5.05 -27.12
C ILE A 235 11.86 3.92 -28.04
N SER A 236 12.57 2.96 -27.43
CA SER A 236 13.05 1.78 -28.16
C SER A 236 11.91 0.90 -28.67
N GLN A 237 12.15 0.14 -29.76
CA GLN A 237 11.15 -0.81 -30.25
C GLN A 237 10.78 -1.85 -29.18
N ALA A 238 11.75 -2.35 -28.41
CA ALA A 238 11.49 -3.30 -27.33
C ALA A 238 10.52 -2.77 -26.27
N LYS A 239 10.65 -1.49 -25.87
CA LYS A 239 9.68 -0.84 -24.95
C LYS A 239 8.30 -0.71 -25.59
N ARG A 240 8.25 -0.37 -26.87
CA ARG A 240 6.99 -0.25 -27.61
C ARG A 240 6.25 -1.58 -27.67
N ASP A 241 6.96 -2.66 -28.02
CA ASP A 241 6.42 -4.02 -28.08
C ASP A 241 5.93 -4.47 -26.70
N PHE A 242 6.69 -4.17 -25.64
CA PHE A 242 6.32 -4.42 -24.25
C PHE A 242 4.97 -3.77 -23.91
N TYR A 243 4.82 -2.46 -24.10
CA TYR A 243 3.57 -1.78 -23.76
C TYR A 243 2.42 -2.20 -24.67
N GLN A 244 2.67 -2.48 -25.94
CA GLN A 244 1.65 -2.98 -26.85
C GLN A 244 1.11 -4.34 -26.40
N TYR A 245 1.99 -5.23 -25.93
CA TYR A 245 1.61 -6.53 -25.38
C TYR A 245 0.75 -6.37 -24.12
N TYR A 246 1.23 -5.62 -23.14
CA TYR A 246 0.51 -5.46 -21.87
C TYR A 246 -0.76 -4.63 -21.99
N ALA A 247 -0.89 -3.74 -22.96
CA ALA A 247 -2.12 -3.01 -23.23
C ALA A 247 -3.30 -3.92 -23.63
N THR A 248 -3.03 -5.17 -24.04
CA THR A 248 -4.08 -6.17 -24.27
C THR A 248 -4.63 -6.76 -22.97
N MET A 249 -3.90 -6.66 -21.87
CA MET A 249 -4.22 -7.25 -20.56
C MET A 249 -4.73 -6.23 -19.56
N MET A 250 -4.16 -5.01 -19.57
CA MET A 250 -4.44 -3.97 -18.60
C MET A 250 -4.60 -2.61 -19.31
N GLU A 251 -5.71 -1.92 -19.03
CA GLU A 251 -5.86 -0.52 -19.41
C GLU A 251 -5.08 0.41 -18.50
N PRO A 252 -4.62 1.57 -19.01
CA PRO A 252 -3.96 2.58 -18.19
C PRO A 252 -4.87 3.09 -17.06
N TRP A 253 -4.30 3.25 -15.88
CA TRP A 253 -4.86 4.00 -14.76
C TRP A 253 -4.31 5.42 -14.87
N ASP A 254 -5.12 6.35 -15.37
CA ASP A 254 -4.64 7.64 -15.87
C ASP A 254 -5.17 8.80 -15.05
N GLY A 255 -4.30 9.80 -14.92
CA GLY A 255 -4.54 11.06 -14.22
C GLY A 255 -3.22 11.67 -13.76
N PRO A 256 -3.21 12.92 -13.29
CA PRO A 256 -2.00 13.53 -12.75
C PRO A 256 -1.52 12.78 -11.52
N ALA A 257 -0.33 12.19 -11.58
CA ALA A 257 0.16 11.30 -10.53
C ALA A 257 1.67 11.38 -10.31
N SER A 258 2.03 11.36 -9.03
CA SER A 258 3.35 10.96 -8.54
C SER A 258 3.13 9.84 -7.53
N ILE A 259 3.59 8.66 -7.86
CA ILE A 259 3.37 7.45 -7.08
C ILE A 259 4.70 6.89 -6.63
N LEU A 260 4.82 6.65 -5.32
CA LEU A 260 5.91 5.87 -4.76
C LEU A 260 5.33 4.53 -4.30
N PHE A 261 6.09 3.45 -4.48
CA PHE A 261 5.64 2.12 -4.17
C PHE A 261 6.76 1.28 -3.54
N SER A 262 6.38 0.34 -2.69
CA SER A 262 7.31 -0.63 -2.10
C SER A 262 6.56 -1.87 -1.63
N ASP A 263 7.22 -3.02 -1.70
CA ASP A 263 6.79 -4.27 -1.09
C ASP A 263 7.65 -4.68 0.12
N GLY A 264 8.56 -3.79 0.53
CA GLY A 264 9.53 -4.01 1.62
C GLY A 264 10.92 -4.41 1.13
N ASP A 265 11.05 -5.02 -0.04
CA ASP A 265 12.34 -5.39 -0.65
C ASP A 265 12.73 -4.43 -1.77
N VAL A 266 11.76 -3.94 -2.51
CA VAL A 266 11.94 -2.99 -3.61
C VAL A 266 11.21 -1.69 -3.30
N MET A 267 11.83 -0.56 -3.64
CA MET A 267 11.23 0.77 -3.63
C MET A 267 11.35 1.39 -5.01
N GLY A 268 10.27 1.98 -5.48
CA GLY A 268 10.26 2.66 -6.77
C GLY A 268 9.36 3.89 -6.78
N ALA A 269 9.46 4.64 -7.85
CA ALA A 269 8.61 5.81 -8.09
C ALA A 269 8.29 5.94 -9.59
N VAL A 270 7.09 6.40 -9.89
CA VAL A 270 6.62 6.65 -11.25
C VAL A 270 5.80 7.93 -11.28
N LEU A 271 5.91 8.67 -12.36
CA LEU A 271 5.02 9.77 -12.70
C LEU A 271 3.96 9.31 -13.69
N ASP A 272 2.87 10.09 -13.80
CA ASP A 272 1.93 9.92 -14.89
C ASP A 272 2.59 10.13 -16.26
N ARG A 273 1.94 9.68 -17.32
CA ARG A 273 2.46 9.74 -18.70
C ARG A 273 2.85 11.14 -19.17
N ASN A 274 2.31 12.18 -18.56
CA ASN A 274 2.62 13.59 -18.91
C ASN A 274 3.60 14.24 -17.93
N GLY A 275 3.90 13.57 -16.81
CA GLY A 275 4.75 14.13 -15.74
C GLY A 275 4.19 15.41 -15.13
N LEU A 276 2.86 15.47 -14.94
CA LEU A 276 2.17 16.66 -14.44
C LEU A 276 2.52 16.96 -12.98
N ARG A 277 2.80 15.93 -12.19
CA ARG A 277 3.27 16.08 -10.81
C ARG A 277 4.80 16.09 -10.78
N PRO A 278 5.43 17.05 -10.10
CA PRO A 278 6.88 17.06 -9.95
C PRO A 278 7.33 15.96 -8.99
N SER A 279 8.51 15.43 -9.24
CA SER A 279 9.22 14.57 -8.29
C SER A 279 10.73 14.72 -8.51
N ARG A 280 11.46 14.87 -7.41
CA ARG A 280 12.91 15.04 -7.40
C ARG A 280 13.55 14.07 -6.43
N TYR A 281 14.75 13.63 -6.75
CA TYR A 281 15.50 12.76 -5.85
C TYR A 281 16.95 13.21 -5.70
N TYR A 282 17.51 12.83 -4.56
CA TYR A 282 18.91 12.98 -4.23
C TYR A 282 19.49 11.63 -3.88
N ILE A 283 20.76 11.41 -4.28
CA ILE A 283 21.57 10.32 -3.79
C ILE A 283 22.72 10.94 -3.00
N THR A 284 22.95 10.42 -1.81
CA THR A 284 24.00 10.93 -0.91
C THR A 284 25.22 10.00 -0.90
N SER A 285 26.38 10.55 -0.52
CA SER A 285 27.65 9.82 -0.43
C SER A 285 27.64 8.73 0.65
N ASP A 286 26.75 8.84 1.64
CA ASP A 286 26.53 7.86 2.70
C ASP A 286 25.42 6.84 2.37
N GLY A 287 24.99 6.79 1.09
CA GLY A 287 24.14 5.72 0.56
C GLY A 287 22.63 5.91 0.75
N TYR A 288 22.17 7.11 1.09
CA TYR A 288 20.73 7.40 1.14
C TYR A 288 20.20 7.88 -0.21
N MET A 289 18.99 7.46 -0.54
CA MET A 289 18.19 8.03 -1.61
C MET A 289 16.96 8.70 -1.00
N ILE A 290 16.76 9.97 -1.31
CA ILE A 290 15.61 10.75 -0.84
C ILE A 290 14.83 11.23 -2.06
N LEU A 291 13.58 10.81 -2.19
CA LEU A 291 12.68 11.21 -3.26
C LEU A 291 11.46 11.92 -2.69
N SER A 292 11.10 13.06 -3.26
CA SER A 292 9.93 13.84 -2.83
C SER A 292 9.38 14.70 -3.98
N SER A 293 8.09 15.06 -3.87
CA SER A 293 7.47 16.07 -4.75
C SER A 293 8.09 17.46 -4.59
N GLU A 294 8.67 17.76 -3.43
CA GLU A 294 9.30 19.04 -3.11
C GLU A 294 10.78 18.85 -2.75
N VAL A 295 11.60 19.86 -3.05
CA VAL A 295 12.99 19.90 -2.61
C VAL A 295 13.09 20.38 -1.16
N GLY A 296 14.13 19.92 -0.44
CA GLY A 296 14.43 20.41 0.90
C GLY A 296 13.54 19.84 2.01
N VAL A 297 12.85 18.70 1.76
CA VAL A 297 12.05 17.99 2.78
C VAL A 297 12.90 17.45 3.92
N LEU A 298 14.16 17.16 3.65
CA LEU A 298 15.18 16.86 4.66
C LEU A 298 16.37 17.82 4.50
N PRO A 299 16.91 18.35 5.59
CA PRO A 299 18.10 19.21 5.57
C PRO A 299 19.34 18.32 5.32
N ILE A 300 19.74 18.19 4.07
CA ILE A 300 20.94 17.43 3.66
C ILE A 300 22.04 18.44 3.30
N PRO A 301 23.23 18.33 3.91
CA PRO A 301 24.38 19.14 3.52
C PRO A 301 24.73 18.94 2.04
N GLU A 302 24.97 20.03 1.31
CA GLU A 302 25.22 19.96 -0.14
C GLU A 302 26.45 19.10 -0.49
N GLU A 303 27.48 19.10 0.35
CA GLU A 303 28.68 18.29 0.21
C GLU A 303 28.43 16.77 0.27
N LYS A 304 27.30 16.36 0.82
CA LYS A 304 26.88 14.95 0.82
C LYS A 304 26.12 14.52 -0.42
N ILE A 305 25.63 15.45 -1.23
CA ILE A 305 24.81 15.15 -2.40
C ILE A 305 25.70 14.77 -3.58
N VAL A 306 25.63 13.51 -4.01
CA VAL A 306 26.35 12.96 -5.16
C VAL A 306 25.57 13.13 -6.45
N LEU A 307 24.24 12.97 -6.38
CA LEU A 307 23.34 13.10 -7.52
C LEU A 307 22.08 13.85 -7.12
N LYS A 308 21.62 14.74 -8.00
CA LYS A 308 20.39 15.52 -7.84
C LYS A 308 19.67 15.57 -9.18
N GLU A 309 18.56 14.86 -9.26
CA GLU A 309 17.82 14.67 -10.50
C GLU A 309 16.31 14.84 -10.29
N ARG A 310 15.57 14.92 -11.38
CA ARG A 310 14.11 14.82 -11.40
C ARG A 310 13.67 13.51 -12.04
N LEU A 311 12.52 12.99 -11.64
CA LEU A 311 11.86 11.96 -12.41
C LEU A 311 11.30 12.52 -13.71
N HIS A 312 11.33 11.72 -14.73
CA HIS A 312 10.69 11.97 -16.02
C HIS A 312 9.41 11.11 -16.14
N PRO A 313 8.48 11.49 -17.05
CA PRO A 313 7.30 10.67 -17.33
C PRO A 313 7.69 9.23 -17.69
N GLY A 314 6.98 8.26 -17.11
CA GLY A 314 7.25 6.83 -17.31
C GLY A 314 8.37 6.31 -16.44
#